data_05cd828777df0117d06a4cee494f088e
#
_entry.id   05cd828777df0117d06a4cee494f088e
#
_cell.length_a   1.000
_cell.length_b   1.000
_cell.length_c   1.000
_cell.angle_alpha   90.00
_cell.angle_beta   90.00
_cell.angle_gamma   90.00
#
_symmetry.space_group_name_H-M   'P 1'
#
loop_
_entity.id
_entity.type
_entity.pdbx_description
1 polymer ?
#
loop_
_entity_poly.entity_id
_entity_poly.type
_entity_poly.pdbx_seq_one_letter_code
_entity_poly.pdbx_strand_id
1 'polypeptide(L)' 'MDNIVRYTLRTDKELFRKFRYIAGYEGRSANKELEQYIKRRVQNFEEKHGEIELDEKD' A
#
# COMPACT_ATOMS: atom_id res chain seq x y z
N MET A 1 -5.26 20.96 1.66
CA MET A 1 -4.19 20.26 1.00
C MET A 1 -4.38 18.76 1.08
N ASP A 2 -4.16 18.08 -0.01
CA ASP A 2 -4.45 16.67 -0.13
C ASP A 2 -3.26 15.82 0.32
N ASN A 3 -3.47 14.97 1.31
CA ASN A 3 -2.43 14.06 1.79
C ASN A 3 -2.48 12.70 1.13
N ILE A 4 -3.34 12.58 0.15
CA ILE A 4 -3.57 11.30 -0.50
C ILE A 4 -2.83 11.24 -1.83
N VAL A 5 -2.02 10.22 -1.98
CA VAL A 5 -1.30 9.99 -3.23
C VAL A 5 -2.17 9.16 -4.16
N ARG A 6 -2.24 9.59 -5.41
CA ARG A 6 -2.89 8.83 -6.46
C ARG A 6 -1.82 8.24 -7.34
N TYR A 7 -1.62 6.97 -7.17
CA TYR A 7 -0.55 6.27 -7.87
C TYR A 7 -1.10 5.17 -8.75
N THR A 8 -0.67 5.16 -10.01
CA THR A 8 -1.06 4.11 -10.93
C THR A 8 -0.11 2.93 -10.76
N LEU A 9 -0.66 1.84 -10.26
CA LEU A 9 0.12 0.63 -10.02
C LEU A 9 0.38 -0.08 -11.34
N ARG A 10 1.65 -0.36 -11.60
CA ARG A 10 2.04 -1.12 -12.78
C ARG A 10 2.40 -2.52 -12.36
N THR A 11 1.50 -3.44 -12.64
CA THR A 11 1.74 -4.83 -12.30
C THR A 11 0.98 -5.70 -13.28
N ASP A 12 1.20 -6.99 -13.20
CA ASP A 12 0.51 -7.93 -14.07
C ASP A 12 -1.00 -7.85 -13.84
N LYS A 13 -1.73 -7.72 -14.94
CA LYS A 13 -3.18 -7.59 -14.90
C LYS A 13 -3.86 -8.75 -14.20
N GLU A 14 -3.45 -9.95 -14.54
CA GLU A 14 -4.07 -11.15 -13.98
C GLU A 14 -3.79 -11.26 -12.50
N LEU A 15 -2.56 -10.98 -12.11
CA LEU A 15 -2.18 -11.01 -10.72
C LEU A 15 -2.99 -10.00 -9.91
N PHE A 16 -3.15 -8.80 -10.44
CA PHE A 16 -3.90 -7.78 -9.74
C PHE A 16 -5.38 -8.12 -9.65
N ARG A 17 -5.92 -8.73 -10.67
CA ARG A 17 -7.32 -9.17 -10.65
C ARG A 17 -7.55 -10.22 -9.57
N LYS A 18 -6.60 -11.11 -9.40
CA LYS A 18 -6.67 -12.12 -8.34
C LYS A 18 -6.61 -11.45 -6.95
N PHE A 19 -5.76 -10.46 -6.82
CA PHE A 19 -5.68 -9.71 -5.58
C PHE A 19 -7.01 -9.02 -5.24
N ARG A 20 -7.63 -8.41 -6.23
CA ARG A 20 -8.93 -7.77 -6.03
C ARG A 20 -10.02 -8.79 -5.67
N TYR A 21 -9.94 -9.96 -6.26
CA TYR A 21 -10.89 -11.02 -5.94
C TYR A 21 -10.76 -11.43 -4.47
N ILE A 22 -9.54 -11.62 -4.02
CA ILE A 22 -9.28 -12.01 -2.63
C ILE A 22 -9.76 -10.93 -1.66
N ALA A 23 -9.46 -9.69 -1.95
CA ALA A 23 -9.88 -8.58 -1.10
C ALA A 23 -11.41 -8.51 -1.00
N GLY A 24 -12.09 -8.68 -2.14
CA GLY A 24 -13.54 -8.69 -2.16
C GLY A 24 -14.13 -9.85 -1.39
N TYR A 25 -13.52 -11.01 -1.54
CA TYR A 25 -13.96 -12.21 -0.82
C TYR A 25 -13.88 -12.01 0.69
N GLU A 26 -12.85 -11.32 1.13
CA GLU A 26 -12.63 -11.07 2.55
C GLU A 26 -13.36 -9.82 3.07
N GLY A 27 -14.18 -9.22 2.21
CA GLY A 27 -14.96 -8.06 2.61
C GLY A 27 -14.18 -6.77 2.66
N ARG A 28 -13.07 -6.71 1.93
CA ARG A 28 -12.22 -5.52 1.88
C ARG A 28 -12.05 -5.05 0.45
N SER A 29 -11.88 -3.76 0.25
CA SER A 29 -11.52 -3.26 -1.06
C SER A 29 -10.03 -3.47 -1.30
N ALA A 30 -9.65 -3.62 -2.56
CA ALA A 30 -8.25 -3.79 -2.90
C ALA A 30 -7.43 -2.59 -2.44
N ASN A 31 -8.02 -1.41 -2.52
CA ASN A 31 -7.34 -0.19 -2.09
C ASN A 31 -7.06 -0.20 -0.59
N LYS A 32 -8.02 -0.62 0.20
CA LYS A 32 -7.85 -0.73 1.64
C LYS A 32 -6.81 -1.77 2.01
N GLU A 33 -6.83 -2.89 1.32
CA GLU A 33 -5.87 -3.96 1.55
C GLU A 33 -4.46 -3.49 1.26
N LEU A 34 -4.29 -2.78 0.15
CA LEU A 34 -2.99 -2.25 -0.24
C LEU A 34 -2.51 -1.21 0.77
N GLU A 35 -3.40 -0.36 1.24
CA GLU A 35 -3.06 0.64 2.24
C GLU A 35 -2.56 -0.01 3.52
N GLN A 36 -3.23 -1.06 3.96
CA GLN A 36 -2.81 -1.80 5.16
C GLN A 36 -1.44 -2.43 4.97
N TYR A 37 -1.20 -2.97 3.80
CA TYR A 37 0.09 -3.58 3.49
C TYR A 37 1.20 -2.54 3.55
N ILE A 38 0.97 -1.37 2.97
CA ILE A 38 1.96 -0.30 2.96
C ILE A 38 2.28 0.13 4.40
N LYS A 39 1.27 0.32 5.22
CA LYS A 39 1.45 0.70 6.61
C LYS A 39 2.29 -0.32 7.37
N ARG A 40 1.97 -1.58 7.18
CA ARG A 40 2.68 -2.65 7.86
C ARG A 40 4.14 -2.71 7.43
N ARG A 41 4.37 -2.52 6.15
CA ARG A 41 5.72 -2.57 5.60
C ARG A 41 6.59 -1.45 6.15
N VAL A 42 6.04 -0.25 6.20
CA VAL A 42 6.75 0.91 6.76
C VAL A 42 7.03 0.68 8.25
N GLN A 43 6.03 0.23 8.97
CA GLN A 43 6.15 0.00 10.40
C GLN A 43 7.24 -1.02 10.72
N ASN A 44 7.26 -2.12 9.96
CA ASN A 44 8.27 -3.16 10.17
C ASN A 44 9.67 -2.65 9.90
N PHE A 45 9.83 -1.84 8.88
CA PHE A 45 11.13 -1.29 8.56
C PHE A 45 11.61 -0.34 9.66
N GLU A 46 10.71 0.52 10.12
CA GLU A 46 11.08 1.50 11.14
C GLU A 46 11.39 0.88 12.48
N GLU A 47 10.79 -0.25 12.79
CA GLU A 47 11.11 -0.98 14.01
C GLU A 47 12.54 -1.49 14.01
N LYS A 48 13.04 -1.86 12.84
CA LYS A 48 14.38 -2.41 12.71
C LYS A 48 15.45 -1.36 12.46
N HIS A 49 15.10 -0.28 11.78
CA HIS A 49 16.09 0.69 11.31
C HIS A 49 15.87 2.10 11.84
N GLY A 50 14.81 2.31 12.63
CA GLY A 50 14.48 3.62 13.12
C GLY A 50 13.56 4.38 12.20
N GLU A 51 13.04 5.47 12.69
CA GLU A 51 12.09 6.29 11.96
C GLU A 51 12.69 6.83 10.66
N ILE A 52 11.92 6.73 9.60
CA ILE A 52 12.33 7.24 8.30
C ILE A 52 12.08 8.73 8.25
N GLU A 53 13.12 9.48 7.91
CA GLU A 53 12.99 10.91 7.72
C GLU A 53 13.07 11.21 6.23
N LEU A 54 12.01 11.76 5.70
CA LEU A 54 11.94 12.06 4.27
C LEU A 54 12.27 13.50 3.99
N ASP A 55 12.91 13.71 2.84
CA ASP A 55 13.12 15.03 2.31
C ASP A 55 11.77 15.57 1.82
N GLU A 56 11.48 16.82 2.14
CA GLU A 56 10.20 17.42 1.75
C GLU A 56 9.99 17.47 0.24
N LYS A 57 11.05 17.35 -0.52
CA LYS A 57 10.96 17.39 -1.96
C LYS A 57 10.52 16.07 -2.58
N ASP A 58 10.46 15.04 -1.82
CA ASP A 58 10.05 13.73 -2.33
C ASP A 58 8.52 13.55 -2.37
#